data_4ff6d27f9d9eeee13a0ef7bac71602bc
#
_entry.id   4ff6d27f9d9eeee13a0ef7bac71602bc
#
_cell.length_a   1.000
_cell.length_b   1.000
_cell.length_c   1.000
_cell.angle_alpha   90.00
_cell.angle_beta   90.00
_cell.angle_gamma   90.00
#
_symmetry.space_group_name_H-M   'P 1'
#
loop_
_entity.id
_entity.type
_entity.pdbx_description
1 polymer ?
#
loop_
_entity_poly.entity_id
_entity_poly.type
_entity_poly.pdbx_seq_one_letter_code
_entity_poly.pdbx_strand_id
1 'polypeptide(L)'
;DVYKRQITNYNNFYEFGTSKTDPAKYAQSLTTDPWEITFEGVSQNKKKFNLPEILKGKAIQERIYRLRCVEGWSMVIPWIGFPLRDLINELEVNNNAKFVAFETVYRPTEMRGQKRATLDWPYREGLTMEEALHPLTFIATGLYGKELPNQNGAPFRLVVPWKYGFKSIKSITKISFMKEQPYTTWSSENPREYGFYSNVNPNVDHPRWSQATERVIGEGLFGERRKTELFNGYIEEVGDLYKGMDLKKYY
;
A
#
# COMPACT_ATOMS: atom_id res chain seq x y z
N ASP A 1 3.77 -1.36 -24.55
CA ASP A 1 3.73 -0.16 -23.71
C ASP A 1 4.88 -0.21 -22.71
N VAL A 2 5.81 0.74 -22.81
CA VAL A 2 7.02 0.82 -21.99
C VAL A 2 6.67 1.04 -20.52
N TYR A 3 5.70 1.89 -20.23
CA TYR A 3 5.24 2.18 -18.86
C TYR A 3 4.65 0.96 -18.18
N LYS A 4 3.78 0.21 -18.87
CA LYS A 4 3.21 -1.02 -18.33
C LYS A 4 4.29 -2.03 -18.00
N ARG A 5 5.29 -2.20 -18.88
CA ARG A 5 6.41 -3.12 -18.64
C ARG A 5 7.18 -2.71 -17.38
N GLN A 6 7.40 -1.44 -17.17
CA GLN A 6 8.13 -0.97 -15.98
C GLN A 6 7.30 -1.15 -14.70
N ILE A 7 6.02 -0.80 -14.71
CA ILE A 7 5.12 -0.98 -13.57
C ILE A 7 5.04 -2.46 -13.17
N THR A 8 5.07 -3.39 -14.13
CA THR A 8 4.98 -4.82 -13.86
C THR A 8 6.31 -5.52 -13.60
N ASN A 9 7.46 -4.86 -13.81
CA ASN A 9 8.79 -5.47 -13.67
C ASN A 9 9.74 -4.72 -12.73
N TYR A 10 9.32 -3.57 -12.21
CA TYR A 10 10.11 -2.78 -11.26
C TYR A 10 9.31 -2.60 -9.97
N ASN A 11 9.44 -3.56 -9.06
CA ASN A 11 8.59 -3.66 -7.88
C ASN A 11 9.42 -3.88 -6.61
N ASN A 12 8.92 -3.34 -5.50
CA ASN A 12 9.33 -3.73 -4.15
C ASN A 12 8.26 -4.66 -3.57
N PHE A 13 8.56 -5.95 -3.48
CA PHE A 13 7.71 -6.96 -2.87
C PHE A 13 8.62 -8.03 -2.25
N TYR A 14 9.11 -7.73 -1.05
CA TYR A 14 10.20 -8.46 -0.39
C TYR A 14 9.86 -9.91 -0.07
N GLU A 15 8.57 -10.23 -0.01
CA GLU A 15 8.06 -11.60 0.08
C GLU A 15 8.56 -12.50 -1.07
N PHE A 16 8.92 -11.90 -2.22
CA PHE A 16 9.50 -12.62 -3.35
C PHE A 16 10.98 -12.40 -3.54
N GLY A 17 11.55 -11.38 -2.89
CA GLY A 17 12.98 -11.04 -2.94
C GLY A 17 13.24 -9.54 -2.89
N THR A 18 14.50 -9.17 -2.73
CA THR A 18 14.91 -7.77 -2.49
C THR A 18 15.30 -7.01 -3.76
N SER A 19 15.53 -7.71 -4.88
CA SER A 19 15.75 -7.07 -6.19
C SER A 19 14.42 -6.57 -6.78
N LYS A 20 14.45 -5.45 -7.51
CA LYS A 20 13.28 -4.87 -8.19
C LYS A 20 12.64 -5.80 -9.22
N THR A 21 13.39 -6.75 -9.75
CA THR A 21 12.93 -7.73 -10.75
C THR A 21 12.48 -9.07 -10.14
N ASP A 22 12.82 -9.33 -8.87
CA ASP A 22 12.45 -10.57 -8.19
C ASP A 22 10.94 -10.82 -8.14
N PRO A 23 10.09 -9.82 -7.83
CA PRO A 23 8.65 -10.04 -7.82
C PRO A 23 8.09 -10.48 -9.18
N ALA A 24 8.49 -9.85 -10.28
CA ALA A 24 8.05 -10.25 -11.62
C ALA A 24 8.46 -11.69 -11.96
N LYS A 25 9.64 -12.12 -11.48
CA LYS A 25 10.18 -13.46 -11.73
C LYS A 25 9.53 -14.55 -10.87
N TYR A 26 9.26 -14.25 -9.59
CA TYR A 26 8.92 -15.27 -8.60
C TYR A 26 7.47 -15.20 -8.07
N ALA A 27 6.74 -14.10 -8.30
CA ALA A 27 5.39 -13.97 -7.76
C ALA A 27 4.36 -14.89 -8.41
N GLN A 28 4.71 -15.50 -9.55
CA GLN A 28 3.81 -16.44 -10.25
C GLN A 28 3.54 -17.72 -9.44
N SER A 29 4.34 -17.99 -8.40
CA SER A 29 4.09 -19.09 -7.45
C SER A 29 2.96 -18.81 -6.46
N LEU A 30 2.50 -17.56 -6.33
CA LEU A 30 1.41 -17.21 -5.41
C LEU A 30 0.06 -17.62 -5.97
N THR A 31 -0.66 -18.45 -5.23
CA THR A 31 -2.06 -18.79 -5.50
C THR A 31 -2.98 -17.68 -5.02
N THR A 32 -3.74 -17.09 -5.95
CA THR A 32 -4.64 -15.94 -5.70
C THR A 32 -6.12 -16.29 -5.73
N ASP A 33 -6.46 -17.53 -6.03
CA ASP A 33 -7.83 -18.06 -6.02
C ASP A 33 -7.83 -19.49 -5.45
N PRO A 34 -8.64 -19.80 -4.41
CA PRO A 34 -9.50 -18.88 -3.68
C PRO A 34 -8.71 -17.89 -2.79
N TRP A 35 -9.28 -16.70 -2.57
CA TRP A 35 -8.69 -15.69 -1.69
C TRP A 35 -9.70 -15.25 -0.62
N GLU A 36 -9.29 -15.36 0.64
CA GLU A 36 -10.12 -14.99 1.79
C GLU A 36 -9.46 -13.86 2.58
N ILE A 37 -10.29 -12.96 3.08
CA ILE A 37 -9.88 -11.85 3.94
C ILE A 37 -10.63 -11.94 5.25
N THR A 38 -9.89 -11.89 6.35
CA THR A 38 -10.41 -11.88 7.71
C THR A 38 -10.50 -10.46 8.23
N PHE A 39 -11.64 -10.11 8.85
CA PHE A 39 -11.87 -8.82 9.50
C PHE A 39 -11.93 -9.00 11.01
N GLU A 40 -11.17 -8.17 11.74
CA GLU A 40 -11.20 -8.10 13.21
C GLU A 40 -11.66 -6.70 13.66
N GLY A 41 -12.15 -6.58 14.89
CA GLY A 41 -12.68 -5.31 15.40
C GLY A 41 -14.03 -4.93 14.80
N VAL A 42 -14.78 -5.93 14.36
CA VAL A 42 -16.16 -5.82 13.84
C VAL A 42 -17.10 -6.63 14.70
N SER A 43 -18.35 -6.16 14.85
CA SER A 43 -19.36 -6.80 15.68
C SER A 43 -20.16 -7.89 14.98
N GLN A 44 -20.19 -7.87 13.63
CA GLN A 44 -20.91 -8.87 12.84
C GLN A 44 -20.40 -10.30 13.07
N ASN A 45 -21.28 -11.28 12.93
CA ASN A 45 -20.95 -12.69 13.17
C ASN A 45 -19.98 -13.26 12.16
N LYS A 46 -20.15 -12.95 10.87
CA LYS A 46 -19.25 -13.37 9.81
C LYS A 46 -18.06 -12.42 9.76
N LYS A 47 -16.87 -12.94 10.00
CA LYS A 47 -15.60 -12.18 10.01
C LYS A 47 -14.66 -12.55 8.87
N LYS A 48 -15.01 -13.54 8.06
CA LYS A 48 -14.19 -14.04 6.96
C LYS A 48 -15.00 -14.08 5.67
N PHE A 49 -14.49 -13.44 4.65
CA PHE A 49 -15.15 -13.30 3.36
C PHE A 49 -14.18 -13.72 2.25
N ASN A 50 -14.68 -14.39 1.23
CA ASN A 50 -13.92 -14.59 0.02
C ASN A 50 -13.95 -13.34 -0.86
N LEU A 51 -12.98 -13.20 -1.77
CA LEU A 51 -12.86 -12.02 -2.61
C LEU A 51 -14.10 -11.72 -3.46
N PRO A 52 -14.76 -12.69 -4.12
CA PRO A 52 -16.01 -12.44 -4.84
C PRO A 52 -17.13 -11.86 -3.97
N GLU A 53 -17.24 -12.28 -2.69
CA GLU A 53 -18.21 -11.70 -1.77
C GLU A 53 -17.91 -10.23 -1.47
N ILE A 54 -16.64 -9.88 -1.27
CA ILE A 54 -16.22 -8.50 -1.01
C ILE A 54 -16.46 -7.62 -2.23
N LEU A 55 -16.25 -8.13 -3.44
CA LEU A 55 -16.41 -7.37 -4.69
C LEU A 55 -17.87 -7.20 -5.11
N LYS A 56 -18.76 -8.04 -4.58
CA LYS A 56 -20.19 -8.00 -4.92
C LYS A 56 -20.79 -6.64 -4.57
N GLY A 57 -21.39 -5.98 -5.57
CA GLY A 57 -22.04 -4.68 -5.42
C GLY A 57 -21.08 -3.47 -5.36
N LYS A 58 -19.76 -3.67 -5.41
CA LYS A 58 -18.81 -2.55 -5.46
C LYS A 58 -18.83 -1.85 -6.82
N ALA A 59 -18.83 -0.52 -6.77
CA ALA A 59 -18.63 0.32 -7.94
C ALA A 59 -17.15 0.32 -8.34
N ILE A 60 -16.75 -0.68 -9.14
CA ILE A 60 -15.37 -0.81 -9.62
C ILE A 60 -15.08 0.35 -10.58
N GLN A 61 -13.98 1.06 -10.33
CA GLN A 61 -13.56 2.23 -11.10
C GLN A 61 -12.06 2.19 -11.39
N GLU A 62 -11.62 2.90 -12.42
CA GLU A 62 -10.21 3.18 -12.67
C GLU A 62 -9.80 4.48 -11.98
N ARG A 63 -8.60 4.47 -11.38
CA ARG A 63 -7.95 5.65 -10.82
C ARG A 63 -6.49 5.71 -11.22
N ILE A 64 -6.11 6.82 -11.83
CA ILE A 64 -4.72 7.08 -12.21
C ILE A 64 -4.07 7.85 -11.07
N TYR A 65 -3.20 7.15 -10.33
CA TYR A 65 -2.53 7.71 -9.15
C TYR A 65 -1.02 7.80 -9.33
N ARG A 66 -0.43 8.85 -8.77
CA ARG A 66 1.01 8.90 -8.53
C ARG A 66 1.39 7.87 -7.47
N LEU A 67 2.53 7.21 -7.64
CA LEU A 67 3.18 6.37 -6.63
C LEU A 67 4.58 6.92 -6.41
N ARG A 68 4.94 7.17 -5.15
CA ARG A 68 6.26 7.65 -4.73
C ARG A 68 6.90 6.66 -3.76
N CYS A 69 8.00 6.07 -4.16
CA CYS A 69 8.77 5.19 -3.28
C CYS A 69 9.68 6.01 -2.37
N VAL A 70 9.85 5.57 -1.12
CA VAL A 70 10.80 6.16 -0.18
C VAL A 70 12.24 6.16 -0.72
N GLU A 71 12.57 5.26 -1.64
CA GLU A 71 13.86 5.15 -2.33
C GLU A 71 14.12 6.25 -3.40
N GLY A 72 13.26 7.26 -3.51
CA GLY A 72 13.48 8.39 -4.41
C GLY A 72 13.11 8.17 -5.87
N TRP A 73 12.19 7.28 -6.17
CA TRP A 73 11.62 7.07 -7.49
C TRP A 73 10.09 7.09 -7.50
N SER A 74 9.49 7.35 -8.65
CA SER A 74 8.04 7.47 -8.80
C SER A 74 7.54 6.88 -10.12
N MET A 75 6.24 6.59 -10.12
CA MET A 75 5.47 6.13 -11.27
C MET A 75 4.09 6.77 -11.26
N VAL A 76 3.38 6.71 -12.39
CA VAL A 76 1.94 6.97 -12.49
C VAL A 76 1.25 5.68 -12.90
N ILE A 77 0.27 5.23 -12.12
CA ILE A 77 -0.29 3.88 -12.25
C ILE A 77 -1.81 3.94 -12.36
N PRO A 78 -2.42 3.34 -13.41
CA PRO A 78 -3.87 3.23 -13.58
C PRO A 78 -4.40 1.99 -12.84
N TRP A 79 -4.80 2.18 -11.57
CA TRP A 79 -5.37 1.15 -10.73
C TRP A 79 -6.85 0.95 -11.01
N ILE A 80 -7.33 -0.28 -10.90
CA ILE A 80 -8.74 -0.65 -10.95
C ILE A 80 -9.14 -1.21 -9.59
N GLY A 81 -10.28 -0.77 -9.07
CA GLY A 81 -10.76 -1.20 -7.77
C GLY A 81 -11.86 -0.28 -7.23
N PHE A 82 -11.86 -0.04 -5.92
CA PHE A 82 -12.88 0.75 -5.24
C PHE A 82 -12.31 1.46 -3.99
N PRO A 83 -12.92 2.56 -3.51
CA PRO A 83 -12.50 3.23 -2.28
C PRO A 83 -12.61 2.32 -1.06
N LEU A 84 -11.58 2.30 -0.20
CA LEU A 84 -11.59 1.49 1.02
C LEU A 84 -12.78 1.83 1.94
N ARG A 85 -13.20 3.09 1.99
CA ARG A 85 -14.37 3.52 2.77
C ARG A 85 -15.65 2.78 2.41
N ASP A 86 -15.82 2.36 1.15
CA ASP A 86 -17.04 1.66 0.71
C ASP A 86 -17.09 0.25 1.34
N LEU A 87 -15.94 -0.38 1.57
CA LEU A 87 -15.86 -1.62 2.33
C LEU A 87 -16.07 -1.38 3.83
N ILE A 88 -15.44 -0.34 4.41
CA ILE A 88 -15.57 -0.02 5.83
C ILE A 88 -17.04 0.29 6.19
N ASN A 89 -17.75 1.01 5.34
CA ASN A 89 -19.14 1.38 5.58
C ASN A 89 -20.11 0.19 5.55
N GLU A 90 -19.74 -0.91 4.92
CA GLU A 90 -20.54 -2.16 4.90
C GLU A 90 -20.24 -3.07 6.10
N LEU A 91 -19.12 -2.82 6.80
CA LEU A 91 -18.72 -3.57 7.97
C LEU A 91 -19.30 -2.92 9.24
N GLU A 92 -19.71 -3.74 10.19
CA GLU A 92 -20.12 -3.26 11.52
C GLU A 92 -18.89 -3.01 12.39
N VAL A 93 -18.11 -1.97 12.04
CA VAL A 93 -16.88 -1.63 12.75
C VAL A 93 -17.19 -1.13 14.16
N ASN A 94 -16.40 -1.56 15.14
CA ASN A 94 -16.53 -1.11 16.52
C ASN A 94 -16.31 0.42 16.63
N ASN A 95 -17.23 1.12 17.30
CA ASN A 95 -17.24 2.59 17.38
C ASN A 95 -16.01 3.24 18.02
N ASN A 96 -15.19 2.47 18.74
CA ASN A 96 -13.97 2.95 19.37
C ASN A 96 -12.71 2.74 18.51
N ALA A 97 -12.85 2.22 17.29
CA ALA A 97 -11.72 2.04 16.38
C ALA A 97 -11.15 3.40 15.94
N LYS A 98 -9.86 3.58 16.09
CA LYS A 98 -9.10 4.76 15.68
C LYS A 98 -8.10 4.46 14.57
N PHE A 99 -7.78 3.19 14.36
CA PHE A 99 -6.78 2.72 13.41
C PHE A 99 -7.30 1.50 12.65
N VAL A 100 -6.75 1.31 11.46
CA VAL A 100 -6.93 0.11 10.64
C VAL A 100 -5.56 -0.50 10.40
N ALA A 101 -5.40 -1.76 10.75
CA ALA A 101 -4.20 -2.54 10.48
C ALA A 101 -4.45 -3.53 9.35
N PHE A 102 -3.42 -3.81 8.56
CA PHE A 102 -3.45 -4.71 7.43
C PHE A 102 -2.30 -5.72 7.52
N GLU A 103 -2.55 -6.97 7.13
CA GLU A 103 -1.51 -7.99 7.05
C GLU A 103 -1.50 -8.64 5.67
N THR A 104 -0.29 -8.78 5.10
CA THR A 104 -0.05 -9.58 3.89
C THR A 104 -0.20 -11.07 4.20
N VAL A 105 -0.56 -11.85 3.22
CA VAL A 105 -0.59 -13.32 3.32
C VAL A 105 0.78 -13.89 3.76
N TYR A 106 0.75 -14.86 4.67
CA TYR A 106 1.95 -15.58 5.07
C TYR A 106 1.95 -16.99 4.49
N ARG A 107 2.69 -17.18 3.40
CA ARG A 107 2.82 -18.46 2.68
C ARG A 107 4.27 -18.68 2.23
N PRO A 108 5.19 -19.02 3.12
CA PRO A 108 6.61 -19.14 2.77
C PRO A 108 6.91 -20.22 1.72
N THR A 109 6.01 -21.16 1.47
CA THR A 109 6.13 -22.13 0.37
C THR A 109 5.91 -21.51 -1.02
N GLU A 110 5.09 -20.47 -1.11
CA GLU A 110 4.77 -19.74 -2.33
C GLU A 110 5.57 -18.42 -2.42
N MET A 111 5.94 -17.83 -1.27
CA MET A 111 6.61 -16.55 -1.12
C MET A 111 8.02 -16.76 -0.54
N ARG A 112 8.98 -17.04 -1.42
CA ARG A 112 10.36 -17.44 -1.06
C ARG A 112 11.10 -16.45 -0.15
N GLY A 113 10.78 -15.16 -0.21
CA GLY A 113 11.38 -14.12 0.62
C GLY A 113 10.99 -14.25 2.09
N GLN A 114 9.79 -14.79 2.37
CA GLN A 114 9.32 -15.04 3.74
C GLN A 114 10.08 -16.16 4.48
N LYS A 115 10.92 -16.93 3.77
CA LYS A 115 11.84 -17.89 4.39
C LYS A 115 13.10 -17.23 4.97
N ARG A 116 13.29 -15.95 4.70
CA ARG A 116 14.48 -15.20 5.13
C ARG A 116 14.10 -14.21 6.22
N ALA A 117 14.97 -14.01 7.20
CA ALA A 117 14.81 -13.00 8.24
C ALA A 117 15.15 -11.58 7.72
N THR A 118 14.61 -11.22 6.55
CA THR A 118 14.81 -9.88 5.96
C THR A 118 13.91 -8.85 6.64
N LEU A 119 12.71 -9.27 7.04
CA LEU A 119 11.71 -8.51 7.80
C LEU A 119 11.01 -9.45 8.78
N ASP A 120 10.29 -8.87 9.74
CA ASP A 120 9.36 -9.61 10.58
C ASP A 120 8.07 -9.91 9.78
N TRP A 121 7.89 -11.20 9.44
CA TRP A 121 6.76 -11.66 8.65
C TRP A 121 5.56 -12.09 9.51
N PRO A 122 4.32 -11.94 9.03
CA PRO A 122 3.89 -11.32 7.77
C PRO A 122 4.12 -9.81 7.76
N TYR A 123 4.25 -9.21 6.56
CA TYR A 123 4.33 -7.76 6.41
C TYR A 123 3.04 -7.10 6.90
N ARG A 124 3.18 -6.04 7.69
CA ARG A 124 2.08 -5.31 8.34
C ARG A 124 2.17 -3.83 8.07
N GLU A 125 1.02 -3.22 7.86
CA GLU A 125 0.85 -1.79 7.73
C GLU A 125 -0.38 -1.27 8.48
N GLY A 126 -0.44 0.04 8.68
CA GLY A 126 -1.55 0.68 9.37
C GLY A 126 -1.86 2.08 8.86
N LEU A 127 -3.11 2.49 9.04
CA LEU A 127 -3.64 3.83 8.79
C LEU A 127 -4.44 4.29 10.01
N THR A 128 -4.61 5.60 10.17
CA THR A 128 -5.70 6.10 11.01
C THR A 128 -7.06 5.82 10.35
N MET A 129 -8.15 5.84 11.13
CA MET A 129 -9.49 5.68 10.55
C MET A 129 -9.82 6.82 9.57
N GLU A 130 -9.38 8.05 9.86
CA GLU A 130 -9.58 9.20 8.97
C GLU A 130 -8.87 8.99 7.64
N GLU A 131 -7.63 8.51 7.66
CA GLU A 131 -6.88 8.14 6.44
C GLU A 131 -7.55 6.99 5.68
N ALA A 132 -8.04 5.98 6.39
CA ALA A 132 -8.72 4.82 5.78
C ALA A 132 -10.05 5.18 5.13
N LEU A 133 -10.80 6.11 5.71
CA LEU A 133 -12.07 6.62 5.21
C LEU A 133 -11.92 7.70 4.13
N HIS A 134 -10.71 8.20 3.92
CA HIS A 134 -10.47 9.24 2.94
C HIS A 134 -10.79 8.76 1.51
N PRO A 135 -11.46 9.60 0.68
CA PRO A 135 -11.87 9.21 -0.69
C PRO A 135 -10.74 8.68 -1.59
N LEU A 136 -9.50 9.13 -1.38
CA LEU A 136 -8.35 8.69 -2.16
C LEU A 136 -7.75 7.35 -1.70
N THR A 137 -8.08 6.88 -0.49
CA THR A 137 -7.64 5.56 -0.03
C THR A 137 -8.39 4.48 -0.78
N PHE A 138 -7.66 3.62 -1.47
CA PHE A 138 -8.21 2.77 -2.52
C PHE A 138 -7.78 1.31 -2.34
N ILE A 139 -8.69 0.41 -2.60
CA ILE A 139 -8.38 -1.02 -2.76
C ILE A 139 -8.27 -1.30 -4.24
N ALA A 140 -7.09 -1.75 -4.67
CA ALA A 140 -6.86 -2.15 -6.04
C ALA A 140 -6.96 -3.67 -6.20
N THR A 141 -7.70 -4.09 -7.22
CA THR A 141 -7.89 -5.49 -7.65
C THR A 141 -7.52 -5.68 -9.11
N GLY A 142 -7.15 -4.60 -9.80
CA GLY A 142 -6.78 -4.62 -11.21
C GLY A 142 -5.81 -3.51 -11.59
N LEU A 143 -5.29 -3.65 -12.80
CA LEU A 143 -4.29 -2.78 -13.40
C LEU A 143 -4.44 -2.79 -14.94
N TYR A 144 -4.50 -1.60 -15.59
CA TYR A 144 -4.64 -1.49 -17.05
C TYR A 144 -5.81 -2.31 -17.63
N GLY A 145 -7.00 -2.21 -17.06
CA GLY A 145 -8.19 -2.92 -17.57
C GLY A 145 -8.19 -4.44 -17.34
N LYS A 146 -7.26 -4.98 -16.55
CA LYS A 146 -7.10 -6.41 -16.27
C LYS A 146 -7.00 -6.68 -14.78
N GLU A 147 -7.09 -7.94 -14.39
CA GLU A 147 -6.77 -8.39 -13.05
C GLU A 147 -5.36 -7.97 -12.63
N LEU A 148 -5.19 -7.79 -11.33
CA LEU A 148 -3.92 -7.35 -10.75
C LEU A 148 -2.86 -8.44 -10.91
N PRO A 149 -1.70 -8.15 -11.53
CA PRO A 149 -0.61 -9.13 -11.59
C PRO A 149 -0.07 -9.47 -10.20
N ASN A 150 0.38 -10.70 -10.00
CA ASN A 150 0.90 -11.17 -8.72
C ASN A 150 1.99 -10.27 -8.15
N GLN A 151 2.96 -9.86 -8.98
CA GLN A 151 4.05 -8.97 -8.57
C GLN A 151 3.60 -7.55 -8.18
N ASN A 152 2.40 -7.16 -8.56
CA ASN A 152 1.80 -5.88 -8.20
C ASN A 152 0.89 -5.97 -6.95
N GLY A 153 0.86 -7.13 -6.29
CA GLY A 153 0.15 -7.32 -5.03
C GLY A 153 -1.22 -7.96 -5.14
N ALA A 154 -1.42 -8.81 -6.17
CA ALA A 154 -2.67 -9.55 -6.36
C ALA A 154 -3.07 -10.37 -5.11
N PRO A 155 -4.36 -10.68 -5.01
CA PRO A 155 -5.48 -10.18 -5.81
C PRO A 155 -6.14 -8.93 -5.20
N PHE A 156 -5.65 -8.49 -4.02
CA PHE A 156 -6.27 -7.44 -3.20
C PHE A 156 -5.19 -6.65 -2.46
N ARG A 157 -5.04 -5.37 -2.79
CA ARG A 157 -4.03 -4.51 -2.20
C ARG A 157 -4.54 -3.12 -1.87
N LEU A 158 -3.87 -2.47 -0.90
CA LEU A 158 -4.06 -1.07 -0.59
C LEU A 158 -3.29 -0.15 -1.55
N VAL A 159 -3.86 1.02 -1.85
CA VAL A 159 -3.19 2.14 -2.51
C VAL A 159 -3.52 3.43 -1.78
N VAL A 160 -2.49 4.11 -1.28
CA VAL A 160 -2.60 5.40 -0.57
C VAL A 160 -1.65 6.37 -1.25
N PRO A 161 -2.13 7.17 -2.23
CA PRO A 161 -1.27 7.86 -3.19
C PRO A 161 -0.40 8.97 -2.60
N TRP A 162 -0.79 9.56 -1.47
CA TRP A 162 -0.03 10.63 -0.80
C TRP A 162 1.03 10.15 0.18
N LYS A 163 1.08 8.83 0.44
CA LYS A 163 2.08 8.19 1.32
C LYS A 163 3.16 7.49 0.50
N TYR A 164 4.32 7.28 1.12
CA TYR A 164 5.33 6.44 0.49
C TYR A 164 4.81 5.04 0.17
N GLY A 165 5.26 4.48 -0.95
CA GLY A 165 4.70 3.26 -1.54
C GLY A 165 4.68 2.03 -0.64
N PHE A 166 5.54 1.93 0.38
CA PHE A 166 5.52 0.81 1.31
C PHE A 166 4.28 0.78 2.21
N LYS A 167 3.61 1.93 2.41
CA LYS A 167 2.33 2.02 3.11
C LYS A 167 1.19 1.34 2.34
N SER A 168 1.34 1.18 1.04
CA SER A 168 0.37 0.54 0.14
C SER A 168 0.58 -0.98 0.11
N ILE A 169 0.23 -1.63 1.21
CA ILE A 169 0.42 -3.07 1.47
C ILE A 169 -0.26 -3.96 0.43
N LYS A 170 0.37 -5.09 0.10
CA LYS A 170 0.02 -6.01 -1.00
C LYS A 170 -0.55 -7.33 -0.49
N SER A 171 -1.34 -8.00 -1.32
CA SER A 171 -1.83 -9.37 -1.08
C SER A 171 -2.41 -9.54 0.33
N ILE A 172 -3.36 -8.66 0.68
CA ILE A 172 -3.94 -8.56 2.02
C ILE A 172 -4.85 -9.76 2.30
N THR A 173 -4.68 -10.38 3.47
CA THR A 173 -5.57 -11.45 3.99
C THR A 173 -6.19 -11.11 5.33
N LYS A 174 -5.79 -10.00 5.96
CA LYS A 174 -6.36 -9.58 7.24
C LYS A 174 -6.45 -8.06 7.34
N ILE A 175 -7.58 -7.59 7.85
CA ILE A 175 -7.84 -6.18 8.17
C ILE A 175 -8.41 -6.12 9.58
N SER A 176 -7.78 -5.35 10.47
CA SER A 176 -8.17 -5.23 11.88
C SER A 176 -8.45 -3.78 12.25
N PHE A 177 -9.62 -3.53 12.83
CA PHE A 177 -10.00 -2.22 13.33
C PHE A 177 -9.68 -2.12 14.81
N MET A 178 -8.84 -1.14 15.20
CA MET A 178 -8.18 -1.10 16.49
C MET A 178 -8.34 0.26 17.18
N LYS A 179 -8.32 0.25 18.51
CA LYS A 179 -8.29 1.48 19.32
C LYS A 179 -6.88 2.08 19.37
N GLU A 180 -5.87 1.24 19.52
CA GLU A 180 -4.47 1.64 19.65
C GLU A 180 -3.76 1.59 18.29
N GLN A 181 -2.70 2.40 18.15
CA GLN A 181 -1.88 2.43 16.94
C GLN A 181 -1.25 1.05 16.70
N PRO A 182 -1.45 0.46 15.51
CA PRO A 182 -0.91 -0.85 15.20
C PRO A 182 0.60 -0.83 15.01
N TYR A 183 1.20 -1.99 15.22
CA TYR A 183 2.54 -2.30 14.75
C TYR A 183 2.58 -2.22 13.22
N THR A 184 3.60 -1.56 12.67
CA THR A 184 3.89 -1.58 11.23
C THR A 184 5.33 -2.05 11.01
N THR A 185 5.55 -2.87 9.99
CA THR A 185 6.82 -3.57 9.80
C THR A 185 8.01 -2.59 9.73
N TRP A 186 8.02 -1.66 8.78
CA TRP A 186 9.18 -0.77 8.62
C TRP A 186 9.40 0.19 9.78
N SER A 187 8.34 0.76 10.37
CA SER A 187 8.50 1.69 11.50
C SER A 187 9.03 0.99 12.76
N SER A 188 8.79 -0.29 12.89
CA SER A 188 9.29 -1.07 14.04
C SER A 188 10.68 -1.62 13.78
N GLU A 189 10.98 -2.06 12.56
CA GLU A 189 12.31 -2.54 12.18
C GLU A 189 13.36 -1.40 12.22
N ASN A 190 12.99 -0.22 11.76
CA ASN A 190 13.89 0.93 11.75
C ASN A 190 13.16 2.25 12.03
N PRO A 191 12.82 2.54 13.28
CA PRO A 191 12.03 3.72 13.67
C PRO A 191 12.73 5.05 13.44
N ARG A 192 14.06 5.03 13.17
CA ARG A 192 14.82 6.23 12.80
C ARG A 192 14.70 6.60 11.32
N GLU A 193 14.28 5.65 10.48
CA GLU A 193 14.17 5.82 9.04
C GLU A 193 12.71 5.90 8.56
N TYR A 194 11.79 5.23 9.27
CA TYR A 194 10.40 5.06 8.84
C TYR A 194 9.42 5.38 9.97
N GLY A 195 8.53 6.33 9.72
CA GLY A 195 7.46 6.69 10.65
C GLY A 195 6.16 5.93 10.37
N PHE A 196 5.20 6.04 11.29
CA PHE A 196 3.88 5.44 11.14
C PHE A 196 3.10 6.06 9.96
N TYR A 197 3.09 7.40 9.87
CA TYR A 197 2.35 8.10 8.83
C TYR A 197 3.02 7.95 7.46
N SER A 198 4.32 8.09 7.40
CA SER A 198 5.13 8.01 6.18
C SER A 198 4.50 8.69 4.96
N ASN A 199 4.02 9.91 5.20
CA ASN A 199 3.56 10.80 4.14
C ASN A 199 4.73 11.27 3.29
N VAL A 200 4.53 11.39 1.97
CA VAL A 200 5.56 11.94 1.10
C VAL A 200 5.86 13.37 1.50
N ASN A 201 7.10 13.63 1.93
CA ASN A 201 7.52 14.93 2.40
C ASN A 201 8.93 15.27 1.90
N PRO A 202 9.07 16.26 0.97
CA PRO A 202 10.38 16.66 0.43
C PRO A 202 11.29 17.35 1.48
N ASN A 203 10.74 17.77 2.62
CA ASN A 203 11.46 18.49 3.68
C ASN A 203 11.94 17.57 4.82
N VAL A 204 11.69 16.27 4.73
CA VAL A 204 12.15 15.25 5.67
C VAL A 204 12.93 14.21 4.90
N ASP A 205 14.25 14.34 4.94
CA ASP A 205 15.14 13.42 4.25
C ASP A 205 15.18 12.04 4.94
N HIS A 206 15.41 11.00 4.14
CA HIS A 206 15.82 9.72 4.67
C HIS A 206 17.27 9.85 5.22
N PRO A 207 17.68 9.17 6.29
CA PRO A 207 19.04 9.33 6.83
C PRO A 207 20.18 9.05 5.83
N ARG A 208 19.89 8.33 4.75
CA ARG A 208 20.88 7.91 3.74
C ARG A 208 20.75 8.63 2.39
N TRP A 209 19.66 9.35 2.13
CA TRP A 209 19.44 10.10 0.88
C TRP A 209 18.41 11.21 1.04
N SER A 210 18.45 12.19 0.14
CA SER A 210 17.48 13.28 0.11
C SER A 210 16.15 12.85 -0.51
N GLN A 211 15.06 13.39 0.04
CA GLN A 211 13.70 13.23 -0.47
C GLN A 211 13.23 14.42 -1.31
N ALA A 212 14.08 15.44 -1.50
CA ALA A 212 13.71 16.65 -2.23
C ALA A 212 13.41 16.45 -3.71
N THR A 213 13.98 15.40 -4.31
CA THR A 213 13.78 15.06 -5.72
C THR A 213 13.50 13.58 -5.92
N GLU A 214 12.88 13.23 -7.04
CA GLU A 214 12.55 11.85 -7.41
C GLU A 214 12.89 11.56 -8.87
N ARG A 215 13.23 10.32 -9.15
CA ARG A 215 13.44 9.81 -10.51
C ARG A 215 12.13 9.21 -11.01
N VAL A 216 11.59 9.76 -12.10
CA VAL A 216 10.38 9.22 -12.75
C VAL A 216 10.78 7.98 -13.56
N ILE A 217 10.20 6.83 -13.21
CA ILE A 217 10.44 5.58 -13.92
C ILE A 217 9.59 5.57 -15.19
N GLY A 218 10.23 5.36 -16.34
CA GLY A 218 9.54 5.29 -17.63
C GLY A 218 9.81 6.47 -18.55
N GLU A 219 10.42 7.51 -18.07
CA GLU A 219 10.77 8.69 -18.85
C GLU A 219 12.28 8.68 -19.18
N GLY A 220 12.60 8.68 -20.48
CA GLY A 220 13.97 8.77 -21.02
C GLY A 220 14.89 7.59 -20.68
N LEU A 221 16.09 7.58 -21.29
CA LEU A 221 17.11 6.54 -21.09
C LEU A 221 17.66 6.46 -19.64
N PHE A 222 17.65 7.59 -18.91
CA PHE A 222 18.19 7.70 -17.54
C PHE A 222 17.12 8.04 -16.49
N GLY A 223 15.82 8.17 -16.88
CA GLY A 223 14.74 8.67 -16.04
C GLY A 223 14.87 10.19 -15.79
N GLU A 224 13.82 10.95 -16.01
CA GLU A 224 13.80 12.36 -15.66
C GLU A 224 13.72 12.53 -14.12
N ARG A 225 14.48 13.50 -13.58
CA ARG A 225 14.36 13.86 -12.16
C ARG A 225 13.49 15.11 -12.04
N ARG A 226 12.54 15.04 -11.11
CA ARG A 226 11.68 16.18 -10.76
C ARG A 226 11.74 16.49 -9.27
N LYS A 227 11.26 17.65 -8.86
CA LYS A 227 11.06 17.98 -7.45
C LYS A 227 9.95 17.10 -6.87
N THR A 228 10.16 16.59 -5.67
CA THR A 228 9.11 15.89 -4.92
C THR A 228 8.13 16.92 -4.36
N GLU A 229 6.84 16.65 -4.49
CA GLU A 229 5.77 17.47 -3.94
C GLU A 229 5.30 16.91 -2.60
N LEU A 230 4.95 17.80 -1.67
CA LEU A 230 4.38 17.40 -0.38
C LEU A 230 3.10 16.57 -0.61
N PHE A 231 2.93 15.51 0.17
CA PHE A 231 1.85 14.53 -0.02
C PHE A 231 1.77 13.98 -1.45
N ASN A 232 2.93 13.89 -2.14
CA ASN A 232 2.99 13.42 -3.53
C ASN A 232 2.13 14.24 -4.51
N GLY A 233 1.88 15.52 -4.18
CA GLY A 233 1.04 16.45 -4.96
C GLY A 233 -0.45 16.39 -4.64
N TYR A 234 -0.87 15.71 -3.57
CA TYR A 234 -2.27 15.63 -3.12
C TYR A 234 -2.58 16.53 -1.92
N ILE A 235 -1.85 17.64 -1.76
CA ILE A 235 -1.99 18.54 -0.60
C ILE A 235 -3.38 19.15 -0.48
N GLU A 236 -4.02 19.46 -1.60
CA GLU A 236 -5.37 20.04 -1.63
C GLU A 236 -6.43 19.08 -1.12
N GLU A 237 -6.24 17.78 -1.36
CA GLU A 237 -7.18 16.73 -0.97
C GLU A 237 -6.97 16.23 0.46
N VAL A 238 -5.71 16.15 0.92
CA VAL A 238 -5.38 15.47 2.18
C VAL A 238 -4.78 16.37 3.26
N GLY A 239 -4.45 17.62 2.94
CA GLY A 239 -3.76 18.53 3.86
C GLY A 239 -4.51 18.74 5.17
N ASP A 240 -5.83 18.78 5.12
CA ASP A 240 -6.67 18.97 6.30
C ASP A 240 -6.61 17.80 7.30
N LEU A 241 -6.30 16.57 6.86
CA LEU A 241 -6.09 15.42 7.76
C LEU A 241 -4.92 15.65 8.74
N TYR A 242 -3.96 16.47 8.36
CA TYR A 242 -2.72 16.69 9.09
C TYR A 242 -2.59 18.12 9.64
N LYS A 243 -3.69 18.89 9.63
CA LYS A 243 -3.70 20.27 10.11
C LYS A 243 -3.31 20.34 11.60
N GLY A 244 -2.28 21.13 11.88
CA GLY A 244 -1.74 21.26 13.25
C GLY A 244 -0.76 20.17 13.66
N MET A 245 -0.49 19.18 12.79
CA MET A 245 0.52 18.15 13.03
C MET A 245 1.92 18.63 12.61
N ASP A 246 2.91 18.40 13.45
CA ASP A 246 4.32 18.61 13.06
C ASP A 246 4.77 17.49 12.12
N LEU A 247 4.77 17.77 10.80
CA LEU A 247 5.12 16.80 9.75
C LEU A 247 6.61 16.41 9.72
N LYS A 248 7.46 17.06 10.51
CA LYS A 248 8.86 16.64 10.67
C LYS A 248 9.02 15.63 11.81
N LYS A 249 8.15 15.71 12.80
CA LYS A 249 8.13 14.78 13.93
C LYS A 249 7.27 13.54 13.64
N TYR A 250 6.15 13.73 12.98
CA TYR A 250 5.18 12.68 12.67
C TYR A 250 5.23 12.36 11.16
N TYR A 251 6.25 11.64 10.74
CA TYR A 251 6.47 11.19 9.36
C TYR A 251 6.22 9.68 9.19
#